data_a8c275a53c04334f966c69ff8851bb18
#
_entry.id   a8c275a53c04334f966c69ff8851bb18
#
_cell.length_a   1.000
_cell.length_b   1.000
_cell.length_c   1.000
_cell.angle_alpha   90.00
_cell.angle_beta   90.00
_cell.angle_gamma   90.00
#
_symmetry.space_group_name_H-M   'P 1'
#
loop_
_entity.id
_entity.type
_entity.pdbx_description
1 polymer ?
#
loop_
_entity_poly.entity_id
_entity_poly.type
_entity_poly.pdbx_seq_one_letter_code
_entity_poly.pdbx_strand_id
1 'polypeptide(L)'
;YAGRPVVVETGKTCGLANGSCWVRYGETVVMANVTASAKPREGVDFFPLSVDFEEKMYAVGRIPGSFTKREGKASDKAILASRCVDRPIRPLFPKDMRNDVSVVMTVLSVDPDNSPEITGMIATSIALSISDIPWNGPVASINVGYVDGELVLNPTLEQRAKNRLNL
;
A
#
# COMPACT_ATOMS: atom_id res chain seq x y z
N TYR A 1 -13.05 5.05 8.62
CA TYR A 1 -12.25 3.90 9.02
C TYR A 1 -11.59 4.17 10.36
N ALA A 2 -11.81 3.31 11.34
CA ALA A 2 -11.37 3.56 12.73
C ALA A 2 -11.72 4.97 13.24
N GLY A 3 -12.95 5.42 13.00
CA GLY A 3 -13.45 6.73 13.41
C GLY A 3 -12.99 7.93 12.58
N ARG A 4 -12.20 7.73 11.53
CA ARG A 4 -11.70 8.78 10.65
C ARG A 4 -12.21 8.58 9.21
N PRO A 5 -12.45 9.67 8.44
CA PRO A 5 -12.87 9.55 7.05
C PRO A 5 -11.76 8.98 6.16
N VAL A 6 -12.16 8.10 5.25
CA VAL A 6 -11.33 7.64 4.13
C VAL A 6 -11.97 8.10 2.85
N VAL A 7 -11.21 8.79 2.01
CA VAL A 7 -11.66 9.26 0.70
C VAL A 7 -10.96 8.46 -0.38
N VAL A 8 -11.73 7.93 -1.31
CA VAL A 8 -11.22 7.13 -2.43
C VAL A 8 -11.56 7.82 -3.73
N GLU A 9 -10.56 7.99 -4.59
CA GLU A 9 -10.71 8.56 -5.92
C GLU A 9 -10.17 7.58 -6.96
N THR A 10 -10.96 7.31 -7.99
CA THR A 10 -10.57 6.43 -9.09
C THR A 10 -10.77 7.12 -10.44
N GLY A 11 -10.14 6.60 -11.51
CA GLY A 11 -10.32 7.08 -12.87
C GLY A 11 -9.65 8.42 -13.19
N LYS A 12 -8.89 9.01 -12.27
CA LYS A 12 -8.19 10.29 -12.49
C LYS A 12 -6.82 10.15 -13.15
N THR A 13 -6.10 9.09 -12.80
CA THR A 13 -4.71 8.88 -13.23
C THR A 13 -4.50 7.43 -13.63
N CYS A 14 -3.35 7.17 -14.28
CA CYS A 14 -2.89 5.82 -14.60
C CYS A 14 -3.89 4.99 -15.44
N GLY A 15 -4.50 5.62 -16.45
CA GLY A 15 -5.49 4.97 -17.33
C GLY A 15 -4.99 3.75 -18.13
N LEU A 16 -3.69 3.46 -18.11
CA LEU A 16 -3.10 2.27 -18.71
C LEU A 16 -2.94 1.10 -17.70
N ALA A 17 -3.16 1.36 -16.41
CA ALA A 17 -3.16 0.31 -15.39
C ALA A 17 -4.49 -0.45 -15.42
N ASN A 18 -4.47 -1.74 -15.06
CA ASN A 18 -5.71 -2.54 -14.93
C ASN A 18 -6.60 -2.00 -13.80
N GLY A 19 -6.00 -1.45 -12.74
CA GLY A 19 -6.72 -0.75 -11.68
C GLY A 19 -5.84 0.32 -11.05
N SER A 20 -6.45 1.47 -10.72
CA SER A 20 -5.76 2.58 -10.08
C SER A 20 -6.70 3.34 -9.15
N CYS A 21 -6.22 3.69 -7.98
CA CYS A 21 -6.94 4.58 -7.08
C CYS A 21 -6.00 5.43 -6.23
N TRP A 22 -6.53 6.57 -5.77
CA TRP A 22 -5.95 7.40 -4.72
C TRP A 22 -6.76 7.19 -3.46
N VAL A 23 -6.09 6.93 -2.36
CA VAL A 23 -6.74 6.83 -1.05
C VAL A 23 -6.14 7.87 -0.13
N ARG A 24 -7.03 8.69 0.43
CA ARG A 24 -6.69 9.66 1.47
C ARG A 24 -7.24 9.15 2.80
N TYR A 25 -6.38 9.09 3.80
CA TYR A 25 -6.71 8.81 5.18
C TYR A 25 -6.08 9.88 6.08
N GLY A 26 -6.91 10.80 6.60
CA GLY A 26 -6.43 12.07 7.13
C GLY A 26 -5.74 12.88 6.03
N GLU A 27 -4.52 13.35 6.27
CA GLU A 27 -3.69 14.01 5.25
C GLU A 27 -2.68 13.06 4.59
N THR A 28 -2.68 11.79 4.95
CA THR A 28 -1.89 10.77 4.24
C THR A 28 -2.60 10.39 2.95
N VAL A 29 -1.89 10.48 1.84
CA VAL A 29 -2.39 10.11 0.50
C VAL A 29 -1.45 9.09 -0.13
N VAL A 30 -2.03 7.97 -0.55
CA VAL A 30 -1.31 6.92 -1.28
C VAL A 30 -2.04 6.61 -2.57
N MET A 31 -1.30 6.57 -3.67
CA MET A 31 -1.77 6.09 -4.96
C MET A 31 -1.35 4.64 -5.12
N ALA A 32 -2.29 3.75 -5.43
CA ALA A 32 -2.02 2.37 -5.79
C ALA A 32 -2.38 2.09 -7.24
N ASN A 33 -1.46 1.45 -7.94
CA ASN A 33 -1.63 1.03 -9.33
C ASN A 33 -1.38 -0.47 -9.42
N VAL A 34 -2.25 -1.18 -10.12
CA VAL A 34 -2.10 -2.61 -10.38
C VAL A 34 -2.13 -2.88 -11.87
N THR A 35 -1.20 -3.71 -12.32
CA THR A 35 -1.08 -4.12 -13.72
C THR A 35 -0.84 -5.62 -13.80
N ALA A 36 -1.36 -6.24 -14.83
CA ALA A 36 -1.09 -7.63 -15.15
C ALA A 36 -0.67 -7.78 -16.61
N SER A 37 0.25 -8.71 -16.88
CA SER A 37 0.59 -9.07 -18.25
C SER A 37 -0.57 -9.74 -18.95
N ALA A 38 -0.75 -9.47 -20.25
CA ALA A 38 -1.81 -10.09 -21.04
C ALA A 38 -1.64 -11.62 -21.23
N LYS A 39 -0.41 -12.11 -21.12
CA LYS A 39 -0.06 -13.53 -21.29
C LYS A 39 0.66 -14.06 -20.06
N PRO A 40 0.45 -15.33 -19.71
CA PRO A 40 1.25 -16.01 -18.70
C PRO A 40 2.74 -15.99 -19.06
N ARG A 41 3.58 -15.92 -18.05
CA ARG A 41 5.04 -16.00 -18.22
C ARG A 41 5.45 -17.44 -18.48
N GLU A 42 6.14 -17.67 -19.60
CA GLU A 42 6.62 -19.01 -19.96
C GLU A 42 7.78 -19.46 -19.07
N GLY A 43 7.83 -20.75 -18.76
CA GLY A 43 8.94 -21.38 -18.04
C GLY A 43 8.99 -21.11 -16.54
N VAL A 44 7.92 -20.57 -15.94
CA VAL A 44 7.85 -20.39 -14.48
C VAL A 44 6.80 -21.30 -13.85
N ASP A 45 7.13 -21.84 -12.69
CA ASP A 45 6.28 -22.71 -11.88
C ASP A 45 5.64 -21.99 -10.68
N PHE A 46 5.97 -20.70 -10.46
CA PHE A 46 5.46 -19.86 -9.38
C PHE A 46 4.63 -18.69 -9.93
N PHE A 47 3.85 -18.05 -9.05
CA PHE A 47 3.11 -16.83 -9.36
C PHE A 47 4.02 -15.59 -9.27
N PRO A 48 4.30 -14.91 -10.40
CA PRO A 48 5.19 -13.75 -10.44
C PRO A 48 4.43 -12.47 -10.03
N LEU A 49 4.31 -12.23 -8.73
CA LEU A 49 3.77 -11.01 -8.14
C LEU A 49 4.90 -10.15 -7.61
N SER A 50 4.99 -8.90 -8.06
CA SER A 50 5.81 -7.86 -7.43
C SER A 50 4.94 -6.84 -6.71
N VAL A 51 5.38 -6.42 -5.54
CA VAL A 51 4.72 -5.39 -4.74
C VAL A 51 5.77 -4.39 -4.32
N ASP A 52 5.61 -3.15 -4.74
CA ASP A 52 6.54 -2.06 -4.49
C ASP A 52 5.86 -0.96 -3.69
N PHE A 53 6.53 -0.51 -2.63
CA PHE A 53 6.11 0.61 -1.80
C PHE A 53 7.12 1.74 -1.95
N GLU A 54 6.70 2.81 -2.62
CA GLU A 54 7.56 3.93 -2.96
C GLU A 54 7.34 5.10 -2.02
N GLU A 55 8.31 5.32 -1.13
CA GLU A 55 8.41 6.53 -0.31
C GLU A 55 9.05 7.64 -1.16
N LYS A 56 8.35 8.76 -1.33
CA LYS A 56 8.86 9.91 -2.08
C LYS A 56 9.21 11.03 -1.10
N MET A 57 10.38 11.64 -1.29
CA MET A 57 10.83 12.75 -0.43
C MET A 57 9.88 13.95 -0.47
N TYR A 58 9.24 14.20 -1.61
CA TYR A 58 8.24 15.28 -1.72
C TYR A 58 7.01 15.06 -0.84
N ALA A 59 6.69 13.81 -0.49
CA ALA A 59 5.55 13.49 0.39
C ALA A 59 5.68 14.12 1.78
N VAL A 60 6.90 14.44 2.19
CA VAL A 60 7.24 15.16 3.44
C VAL A 60 7.86 16.53 3.18
N GLY A 61 7.63 17.11 1.99
CA GLY A 61 8.11 18.44 1.61
C GLY A 61 9.62 18.54 1.45
N ARG A 62 10.32 17.45 1.13
CA ARG A 62 11.78 17.41 0.98
C ARG A 62 12.21 17.08 -0.44
N ILE A 63 13.42 17.49 -0.78
CA ILE A 63 14.10 17.13 -2.03
C ILE A 63 15.17 16.08 -1.71
N PRO A 64 15.40 15.07 -2.57
CA PRO A 64 16.48 14.12 -2.37
C PRO A 64 17.84 14.81 -2.18
N GLY A 65 18.55 14.42 -1.11
CA GLY A 65 19.77 15.12 -0.67
C GLY A 65 21.06 14.69 -1.38
N SER A 66 21.03 13.66 -2.25
CA SER A 66 22.19 13.18 -2.97
C SER A 66 22.61 14.14 -4.09
N PHE A 67 23.85 13.97 -4.58
CA PHE A 67 24.37 14.74 -5.72
C PHE A 67 23.46 14.66 -6.96
N THR A 68 22.88 13.49 -7.23
CA THR A 68 22.00 13.26 -8.37
C THR A 68 20.59 13.83 -8.20
N LYS A 69 20.23 14.29 -7.00
CA LYS A 69 18.86 14.77 -6.65
C LYS A 69 17.74 13.79 -7.05
N ARG A 70 18.03 12.50 -6.97
CA ARG A 70 17.09 11.42 -7.29
C ARG A 70 16.77 10.60 -6.04
N GLU A 71 15.59 9.96 -6.07
CA GLU A 71 15.26 8.94 -5.09
C GLU A 71 16.27 7.78 -5.19
N GLY A 72 16.73 7.30 -4.05
CA GLY A 72 17.64 6.16 -3.97
C GLY A 72 16.93 4.81 -4.04
N LYS A 73 17.61 3.78 -3.52
CA LYS A 73 16.97 2.48 -3.29
C LYS A 73 15.87 2.61 -2.24
N ALA A 74 14.88 1.69 -2.32
CA ALA A 74 13.85 1.58 -1.30
C ALA A 74 14.49 1.40 0.09
N SER A 75 13.91 2.07 1.08
CA SER A 75 14.33 1.91 2.48
C SER A 75 13.94 0.52 3.00
N ASP A 76 14.60 0.04 4.05
CA ASP A 76 14.22 -1.22 4.71
C ASP A 76 12.77 -1.18 5.19
N LYS A 77 12.29 -0.02 5.62
CA LYS A 77 10.90 0.21 6.00
C LYS A 77 9.96 0.04 4.79
N ALA A 78 10.28 0.60 3.65
CA ALA A 78 9.51 0.45 2.42
C ALA A 78 9.46 -1.01 1.95
N ILE A 79 10.58 -1.73 2.04
CA ILE A 79 10.65 -3.16 1.73
C ILE A 79 9.77 -3.97 2.67
N LEU A 80 9.79 -3.69 3.97
CA LEU A 80 8.92 -4.37 4.94
C LEU A 80 7.45 -4.04 4.69
N ALA A 81 7.11 -2.78 4.38
CA ALA A 81 5.76 -2.37 4.05
C ALA A 81 5.24 -3.12 2.80
N SER A 82 6.04 -3.22 1.73
CA SER A 82 5.66 -3.98 0.54
C SER A 82 5.41 -5.45 0.85
N ARG A 83 6.23 -6.07 1.72
CA ARG A 83 6.02 -7.47 2.16
C ARG A 83 4.78 -7.65 3.03
N CYS A 84 4.44 -6.65 3.87
CA CYS A 84 3.20 -6.66 4.65
C CYS A 84 1.97 -6.61 3.76
N VAL A 85 2.06 -5.94 2.60
CA VAL A 85 0.98 -5.91 1.61
C VAL A 85 0.94 -7.20 0.79
N ASP A 86 2.09 -7.71 0.35
CA ASP A 86 2.19 -8.93 -0.47
C ASP A 86 1.57 -10.15 0.22
N ARG A 87 1.87 -10.35 1.51
CA ARG A 87 1.44 -11.56 2.24
C ARG A 87 -0.07 -11.81 2.26
N PRO A 88 -0.93 -10.84 2.58
CA PRO A 88 -2.38 -11.06 2.59
C PRO A 88 -3.02 -11.09 1.20
N ILE A 89 -2.45 -10.41 0.20
CA ILE A 89 -3.05 -10.37 -1.14
C ILE A 89 -2.68 -11.59 -1.99
N ARG A 90 -1.45 -12.10 -1.88
CA ARG A 90 -0.91 -13.21 -2.69
C ARG A 90 -1.77 -14.48 -2.67
N PRO A 91 -2.24 -15.00 -1.52
CA PRO A 91 -3.03 -16.24 -1.48
C PRO A 91 -4.43 -16.09 -2.06
N LEU A 92 -4.90 -14.86 -2.35
CA LEU A 92 -6.21 -14.59 -2.91
C LEU A 92 -6.22 -14.60 -4.45
N PHE A 93 -5.06 -14.73 -5.10
CA PHE A 93 -4.98 -14.97 -6.53
C PHE A 93 -5.18 -16.47 -6.84
N PRO A 94 -5.66 -16.81 -8.06
CA PRO A 94 -5.75 -18.20 -8.50
C PRO A 94 -4.39 -18.89 -8.42
N LYS A 95 -4.37 -20.15 -7.95
CA LYS A 95 -3.13 -20.93 -7.77
C LYS A 95 -2.39 -21.25 -9.06
N ASP A 96 -3.11 -21.31 -10.16
CA ASP A 96 -2.63 -21.57 -11.52
C ASP A 96 -2.24 -20.32 -12.31
N MET A 97 -2.42 -19.13 -11.72
CA MET A 97 -2.05 -17.86 -12.35
C MET A 97 -0.54 -17.77 -12.55
N ARG A 98 -0.11 -17.44 -13.78
CA ARG A 98 1.29 -17.26 -14.18
C ARG A 98 1.54 -15.94 -14.90
N ASN A 99 0.54 -15.05 -14.93
CA ASN A 99 0.71 -13.68 -15.42
C ASN A 99 1.59 -12.88 -14.47
N ASP A 100 2.46 -12.05 -15.02
CA ASP A 100 3.20 -11.08 -14.21
C ASP A 100 2.20 -10.05 -13.67
N VAL A 101 2.11 -9.95 -12.35
CA VAL A 101 1.29 -8.92 -11.68
C VAL A 101 2.22 -7.98 -10.93
N SER A 102 2.02 -6.69 -11.15
CA SER A 102 2.76 -5.65 -10.46
C SER A 102 1.80 -4.73 -9.70
N VAL A 103 2.09 -4.53 -8.44
CA VAL A 103 1.38 -3.60 -7.55
C VAL A 103 2.37 -2.53 -7.11
N VAL A 104 2.11 -1.28 -7.46
CA VAL A 104 2.96 -0.14 -7.08
C VAL A 104 2.15 0.81 -6.23
N MET A 105 2.60 1.02 -5.00
CA MET A 105 2.05 2.02 -4.09
C MET A 105 3.00 3.20 -4.01
N THR A 106 2.52 4.39 -4.35
CA THR A 106 3.32 5.62 -4.27
C THR A 106 2.74 6.52 -3.20
N VAL A 107 3.55 6.84 -2.19
CA VAL A 107 3.17 7.76 -1.11
C VAL A 107 3.30 9.20 -1.61
N LEU A 108 2.18 9.92 -1.66
CA LEU A 108 2.10 11.29 -2.20
C LEU A 108 2.12 12.35 -1.10
N SER A 109 1.58 12.03 0.07
CA SER A 109 1.57 12.89 1.26
C SER A 109 1.57 12.02 2.51
N VAL A 110 2.16 12.50 3.60
CA VAL A 110 2.24 11.79 4.88
C VAL A 110 1.76 12.67 6.01
N ASP A 111 0.83 12.14 6.77
CA ASP A 111 0.37 12.64 8.05
C ASP A 111 0.89 11.71 9.16
N PRO A 112 1.60 12.22 10.17
CA PRO A 112 2.16 11.39 11.23
C PRO A 112 1.12 10.54 11.99
N ASP A 113 -0.14 10.96 12.03
CA ASP A 113 -1.21 10.24 12.72
C ASP A 113 -1.84 9.11 11.90
N ASN A 114 -1.60 9.12 10.60
CA ASN A 114 -2.19 8.15 9.67
C ASN A 114 -1.10 7.42 8.88
N SER A 115 -0.91 6.14 9.21
CA SER A 115 0.16 5.31 8.60
C SER A 115 -0.03 5.17 7.09
N PRO A 116 1.00 5.51 6.28
CA PRO A 116 0.96 5.29 4.85
C PRO A 116 0.94 3.79 4.47
N GLU A 117 1.44 2.91 5.33
CA GLU A 117 1.42 1.46 5.11
C GLU A 117 -0.02 0.93 5.17
N ILE A 118 -0.81 1.37 6.16
CA ILE A 118 -2.23 1.01 6.29
C ILE A 118 -3.02 1.59 5.11
N THR A 119 -2.78 2.86 4.79
CA THR A 119 -3.42 3.52 3.64
C THR A 119 -3.07 2.82 2.32
N GLY A 120 -1.82 2.40 2.15
CA GLY A 120 -1.35 1.65 0.99
C GLY A 120 -2.01 0.27 0.85
N MET A 121 -2.20 -0.46 1.96
CA MET A 121 -2.93 -1.73 1.94
C MET A 121 -4.38 -1.54 1.50
N ILE A 122 -5.07 -0.55 2.04
CA ILE A 122 -6.45 -0.22 1.66
C ILE A 122 -6.49 0.16 0.17
N ALA A 123 -5.56 1.01 -0.28
CA ALA A 123 -5.47 1.43 -1.67
C ALA A 123 -5.22 0.24 -2.62
N THR A 124 -4.30 -0.66 -2.25
CA THR A 124 -4.03 -1.88 -3.03
C THR A 124 -5.25 -2.78 -3.13
N SER A 125 -5.94 -3.00 -2.01
CA SER A 125 -7.17 -3.80 -1.99
C SER A 125 -8.25 -3.22 -2.90
N ILE A 126 -8.43 -1.90 -2.88
CA ILE A 126 -9.38 -1.22 -3.74
C ILE A 126 -8.95 -1.32 -5.22
N ALA A 127 -7.68 -1.02 -5.54
CA ALA A 127 -7.15 -1.07 -6.89
C ALA A 127 -7.30 -2.46 -7.52
N LEU A 128 -7.03 -3.53 -6.77
CA LEU A 128 -7.26 -4.92 -7.19
C LEU A 128 -8.75 -5.22 -7.39
N SER A 129 -9.61 -4.76 -6.48
CA SER A 129 -11.05 -5.03 -6.53
C SER A 129 -11.75 -4.36 -7.71
N ILE A 130 -11.26 -3.20 -8.17
CA ILE A 130 -11.82 -2.49 -9.34
C ILE A 130 -11.14 -2.87 -10.66
N SER A 131 -10.08 -3.68 -10.62
CA SER A 131 -9.38 -4.17 -11.81
C SER A 131 -10.09 -5.38 -12.41
N ASP A 132 -9.69 -5.75 -13.63
CA ASP A 132 -10.09 -6.98 -14.31
C ASP A 132 -9.19 -8.18 -13.95
N ILE A 133 -8.26 -8.01 -13.03
CA ILE A 133 -7.35 -9.06 -12.56
C ILE A 133 -8.13 -10.02 -11.64
N PRO A 134 -8.09 -11.35 -11.90
CA PRO A 134 -8.79 -12.32 -11.07
C PRO A 134 -8.18 -12.36 -9.65
N TRP A 135 -8.96 -11.90 -8.68
CA TRP A 135 -8.54 -11.80 -7.28
C TRP A 135 -9.73 -11.92 -6.33
N ASN A 136 -9.62 -12.75 -5.30
CA ASN A 136 -10.69 -13.07 -4.34
C ASN A 136 -10.64 -12.24 -3.04
N GLY A 137 -10.31 -10.92 -3.17
CA GLY A 137 -10.43 -9.99 -2.04
C GLY A 137 -11.88 -9.57 -1.77
N PRO A 138 -12.08 -8.48 -1.00
CA PRO A 138 -11.08 -7.51 -0.53
C PRO A 138 -10.30 -7.95 0.71
N VAL A 139 -9.21 -7.21 1.00
CA VAL A 139 -8.48 -7.26 2.26
C VAL A 139 -8.48 -5.88 2.93
N ALA A 140 -8.36 -5.86 4.24
CA ALA A 140 -8.20 -4.64 5.02
C ALA A 140 -7.07 -4.82 6.03
N SER A 141 -6.49 -3.72 6.50
CA SER A 141 -5.48 -3.74 7.55
C SER A 141 -5.71 -2.63 8.55
N ILE A 142 -5.40 -2.87 9.79
CA ILE A 142 -5.52 -1.91 10.87
C ILE A 142 -4.38 -2.13 11.86
N ASN A 143 -3.83 -1.05 12.39
CA ASN A 143 -2.94 -1.14 13.54
C ASN A 143 -3.74 -1.18 14.82
N VAL A 144 -3.38 -2.10 15.72
CA VAL A 144 -3.98 -2.19 17.06
C VAL A 144 -2.91 -1.86 18.08
N GLY A 145 -3.18 -0.86 18.89
CA GLY A 145 -2.37 -0.46 20.03
C GLY A 145 -3.06 -0.74 21.36
N TYR A 146 -2.28 -0.79 22.43
CA TYR A 146 -2.78 -0.84 23.81
C TYR A 146 -2.24 0.37 24.58
N VAL A 147 -3.10 1.33 24.85
CA VAL A 147 -2.75 2.63 25.42
C VAL A 147 -3.64 2.88 26.65
N ASP A 148 -3.02 3.22 27.77
CA ASP A 148 -3.70 3.57 29.03
C ASP A 148 -4.78 2.55 29.50
N GLY A 149 -4.59 1.26 29.20
CA GLY A 149 -5.50 0.18 29.60
C GLY A 149 -6.56 -0.19 28.57
N GLU A 150 -6.60 0.47 27.40
CA GLU A 150 -7.59 0.24 26.35
C GLU A 150 -6.95 -0.13 25.01
N LEU A 151 -7.68 -0.90 24.19
CA LEU A 151 -7.31 -1.19 22.81
C LEU A 151 -7.69 0.00 21.92
N VAL A 152 -6.71 0.52 21.20
CA VAL A 152 -6.86 1.66 20.30
C VAL A 152 -6.58 1.23 18.87
N LEU A 153 -7.48 1.57 17.95
CA LEU A 153 -7.34 1.31 16.53
C LEU A 153 -6.63 2.49 15.84
N ASN A 154 -5.59 2.19 15.06
CA ASN A 154 -4.75 3.18 14.38
C ASN A 154 -4.30 4.30 15.34
N PRO A 155 -3.49 3.98 16.38
CA PRO A 155 -3.09 4.96 17.37
C PRO A 155 -2.37 6.16 16.74
N THR A 156 -2.70 7.37 17.22
CA THR A 156 -2.04 8.63 16.82
C THR A 156 -0.56 8.64 17.23
N LEU A 157 0.20 9.61 16.74
CA LEU A 157 1.62 9.76 17.10
C LEU A 157 1.83 9.85 18.62
N GLU A 158 1.00 10.62 19.32
CA GLU A 158 1.04 10.75 20.77
C GLU A 158 0.71 9.44 21.49
N GLN A 159 -0.32 8.74 21.01
CA GLN A 159 -0.73 7.44 21.56
C GLN A 159 0.36 6.38 21.33
N ARG A 160 1.04 6.39 20.18
CA ARG A 160 2.16 5.47 19.87
C ARG A 160 3.31 5.62 20.85
N ALA A 161 3.58 6.81 21.37
CA ALA A 161 4.61 7.03 22.37
C ALA A 161 4.33 6.31 23.71
N LYS A 162 3.06 6.06 24.02
CA LYS A 162 2.61 5.36 25.25
C LYS A 162 2.19 3.91 24.98
N ASN A 163 2.24 3.48 23.76
CA ASN A 163 1.71 2.20 23.32
C ASN A 163 2.57 1.03 23.83
N ARG A 164 1.91 0.00 24.39
CA ARG A 164 2.53 -1.24 24.88
C ARG A 164 2.30 -2.45 23.96
N LEU A 165 1.48 -2.30 22.93
CA LEU A 165 1.18 -3.33 21.95
C LEU A 165 1.22 -2.73 20.55
N ASN A 166 1.86 -3.40 19.62
CA ASN A 166 1.87 -3.02 18.21
C ASN A 166 1.55 -4.25 17.36
N LEU A 167 0.33 -4.35 16.91
CA LEU A 167 -0.21 -5.43 16.09
C LEU A 167 -0.73 -4.91 14.77
#